data_49a9e4fe1a253f2a30adf40ce3c3e377
#
_entry.id   49a9e4fe1a253f2a30adf40ce3c3e377
#
_cell.length_a   1.000
_cell.length_b   1.000
_cell.length_c   1.000
_cell.angle_alpha   90.00
_cell.angle_beta   90.00
_cell.angle_gamma   90.00
#
_symmetry.space_group_name_H-M   'P 1'
#
loop_
_entity.id
_entity.type
_entity.pdbx_description
1 polymer ?
#
loop_
_entity_poly.entity_id
_entity_poly.type
_entity_poly.pdbx_seq_one_letter_code
_entity_poly.pdbx_strand_id
1 'polypeptide(L)'
;TDQTVDTKTMTVDTYGSVQIPWTGEDIKHVNNGSGFETIYGDQIRQAMRSITNAIELAIWTAAYKGSSRGHGTAGTTPFASSFAELPQLRKILQDNGCPFDGQVSVVMDTTASANLRTLAQLQKANEAGGTELLRQGTMLDLMGLMLKESAQITTHTKGTGTSYQLSAAGSVGDTTINVDTGSGTLLAGDIITVAGTSHKYVANTALSGGVFTIGSPGLRAAEADNDAITIGNNYTPNVAFHRSAIELGIRAPAMPPGGDAAVDMMTV
;
A
#
# COMPACT_ATOMS: atom_id res chain seq x y z
N THR A 1 33.22 13.31 9.16
CA THR A 1 32.59 12.29 8.27
C THR A 1 31.95 13.03 7.12
N ASP A 2 32.49 12.84 5.91
CA ASP A 2 31.88 13.34 4.68
C ASP A 2 30.50 12.72 4.50
N GLN A 3 29.49 13.55 4.31
CA GLN A 3 28.14 13.12 4.05
C GLN A 3 27.95 13.01 2.52
N THR A 4 27.81 11.80 2.03
CA THR A 4 27.49 11.57 0.62
C THR A 4 25.98 11.70 0.45
N VAL A 5 25.54 12.61 -0.41
CA VAL A 5 24.12 12.76 -0.78
C VAL A 5 23.84 11.83 -1.94
N ASP A 6 23.00 10.83 -1.69
CA ASP A 6 22.54 9.92 -2.74
C ASP A 6 21.34 10.52 -3.48
N THR A 7 21.28 10.35 -4.79
CA THR A 7 20.21 10.86 -5.63
C THR A 7 19.39 9.71 -6.22
N LYS A 8 18.07 9.78 -6.09
CA LYS A 8 17.13 8.86 -6.76
C LYS A 8 16.43 9.56 -7.90
N THR A 9 16.34 8.89 -9.03
CA THR A 9 15.60 9.38 -10.19
C THR A 9 14.18 8.81 -10.16
N MET A 10 13.18 9.67 -10.30
CA MET A 10 11.79 9.28 -10.48
C MET A 10 11.39 9.51 -11.94
N THR A 11 10.86 8.48 -12.58
CA THR A 11 10.37 8.57 -13.97
C THR A 11 8.85 8.58 -13.94
N VAL A 12 8.24 9.56 -14.63
CA VAL A 12 6.79 9.60 -14.83
C VAL A 12 6.50 8.82 -16.11
N ASP A 13 5.96 7.61 -15.96
CA ASP A 13 5.75 6.63 -17.05
C ASP A 13 4.28 6.22 -17.22
N THR A 14 3.42 6.61 -16.27
CA THR A 14 2.00 6.22 -16.26
C THR A 14 1.12 7.38 -16.71
N TYR A 15 0.27 7.15 -17.69
CA TYR A 15 -0.69 8.13 -18.22
C TYR A 15 -2.11 7.72 -17.82
N GLY A 16 -2.85 8.67 -17.22
CA GLY A 16 -4.26 8.50 -16.93
C GLY A 16 -5.10 9.40 -17.82
N SER A 17 -6.10 8.86 -18.48
CA SER A 17 -7.09 9.64 -19.23
C SER A 17 -8.48 9.01 -19.08
N VAL A 18 -9.49 9.87 -18.98
CA VAL A 18 -10.89 9.44 -19.04
C VAL A 18 -11.55 10.14 -20.21
N GLN A 19 -12.14 9.36 -21.10
CA GLN A 19 -12.87 9.88 -22.24
C GLN A 19 -14.35 10.06 -21.87
N ILE A 20 -14.88 11.23 -22.16
CA ILE A 20 -16.31 11.54 -22.01
C ILE A 20 -16.87 11.71 -23.42
N PRO A 21 -17.44 10.64 -24.04
CA PRO A 21 -18.00 10.73 -25.38
C PRO A 21 -19.32 11.52 -25.32
N TRP A 22 -19.41 12.56 -26.13
CA TRP A 22 -20.64 13.30 -26.38
C TRP A 22 -20.89 13.37 -27.86
N THR A 23 -22.09 12.96 -28.28
CA THR A 23 -22.54 13.17 -29.65
C THR A 23 -23.30 14.50 -29.77
N GLY A 24 -23.39 15.03 -30.95
CA GLY A 24 -24.17 16.28 -31.19
C GLY A 24 -25.65 16.10 -30.84
N GLU A 25 -26.17 14.86 -30.97
CA GLU A 25 -27.54 14.53 -30.59
C GLU A 25 -27.73 14.53 -29.06
N ASP A 26 -26.76 13.99 -28.32
CA ASP A 26 -26.79 14.03 -26.86
C ASP A 26 -26.81 15.45 -26.34
N ILE A 27 -25.97 16.31 -26.90
CA ILE A 27 -25.91 17.72 -26.55
C ILE A 27 -27.27 18.39 -26.84
N LYS A 28 -27.89 18.08 -27.98
CA LYS A 28 -29.19 18.67 -28.37
C LYS A 28 -30.32 18.19 -27.46
N HIS A 29 -30.32 16.90 -27.05
CA HIS A 29 -31.29 16.36 -26.13
C HIS A 29 -31.19 16.94 -24.72
N VAL A 30 -30.00 17.12 -24.23
CA VAL A 30 -29.74 17.67 -22.88
C VAL A 30 -29.94 19.20 -22.86
N ASN A 31 -29.67 19.87 -23.96
CA ASN A 31 -29.76 21.37 -24.07
C ASN A 31 -31.21 21.86 -24.22
N ASN A 32 -32.18 20.99 -24.35
CA ASN A 32 -33.63 21.35 -24.34
C ASN A 32 -34.16 21.73 -22.93
N GLY A 33 -33.32 21.74 -21.92
CA GLY A 33 -33.54 22.21 -20.56
C GLY A 33 -32.23 22.73 -19.97
N SER A 34 -32.26 23.46 -18.89
CA SER A 34 -31.11 24.08 -18.23
C SER A 34 -30.08 23.12 -17.62
N GLY A 35 -29.87 21.92 -18.20
CA GLY A 35 -29.14 20.85 -17.59
C GLY A 35 -27.75 20.52 -18.17
N PHE A 36 -27.41 20.99 -19.37
CA PHE A 36 -26.18 20.55 -20.04
C PHE A 36 -24.92 20.86 -19.25
N GLU A 37 -24.75 22.09 -18.78
CA GLU A 37 -23.55 22.48 -18.00
C GLU A 37 -23.42 21.71 -16.69
N THR A 38 -24.55 21.45 -16.03
CA THR A 38 -24.57 20.67 -14.78
C THR A 38 -24.19 19.22 -15.01
N ILE A 39 -24.79 18.57 -16.03
CA ILE A 39 -24.52 17.17 -16.36
C ILE A 39 -23.08 17.00 -16.82
N TYR A 40 -22.58 17.90 -17.66
CA TYR A 40 -21.22 17.87 -18.13
C TYR A 40 -20.22 18.10 -16.97
N GLY A 41 -20.50 19.06 -16.08
CA GLY A 41 -19.72 19.29 -14.88
C GLY A 41 -19.69 18.07 -13.94
N ASP A 42 -20.81 17.39 -13.76
CA ASP A 42 -20.87 16.18 -12.95
C ASP A 42 -20.10 15.01 -13.57
N GLN A 43 -20.11 14.89 -14.90
CA GLN A 43 -19.28 13.88 -15.59
C GLN A 43 -17.80 14.17 -15.45
N ILE A 44 -17.38 15.44 -15.52
CA ILE A 44 -15.98 15.82 -15.27
C ILE A 44 -15.58 15.46 -13.84
N ARG A 45 -16.43 15.73 -12.84
CA ARG A 45 -16.16 15.34 -11.45
C ARG A 45 -16.01 13.83 -11.30
N GLN A 46 -16.86 13.03 -11.96
CA GLN A 46 -16.74 11.57 -11.93
C GLN A 46 -15.46 11.08 -12.64
N ALA A 47 -15.09 11.71 -13.74
CA ALA A 47 -13.85 11.42 -14.44
C ALA A 47 -12.62 11.70 -13.56
N MET A 48 -12.60 12.86 -12.87
CA MET A 48 -11.54 13.20 -11.94
C MET A 48 -11.47 12.24 -10.76
N ARG A 49 -12.61 11.83 -10.20
CA ARG A 49 -12.66 10.80 -9.15
C ARG A 49 -12.08 9.48 -9.63
N SER A 50 -12.37 9.06 -10.86
CA SER A 50 -11.81 7.84 -11.45
C SER A 50 -10.28 7.92 -11.56
N ILE A 51 -9.74 9.05 -11.98
CA ILE A 51 -8.28 9.28 -12.05
C ILE A 51 -7.67 9.24 -10.64
N THR A 52 -8.30 9.90 -9.68
CA THR A 52 -7.82 9.89 -8.28
C THR A 52 -7.77 8.48 -7.71
N ASN A 53 -8.81 7.68 -7.94
CA ASN A 53 -8.85 6.28 -7.52
C ASN A 53 -7.75 5.45 -8.19
N ALA A 54 -7.45 5.69 -9.46
CA ALA A 54 -6.37 5.00 -10.17
C ALA A 54 -4.98 5.38 -9.60
N ILE A 55 -4.78 6.64 -9.25
CA ILE A 55 -3.56 7.11 -8.60
C ILE A 55 -3.42 6.47 -7.21
N GLU A 56 -4.49 6.44 -6.43
CA GLU A 56 -4.50 5.82 -5.10
C GLU A 56 -4.15 4.33 -5.18
N LEU A 57 -4.71 3.59 -6.13
CA LEU A 57 -4.40 2.18 -6.35
C LEU A 57 -2.93 1.98 -6.76
N ALA A 58 -2.37 2.86 -7.59
CA ALA A 58 -0.98 2.81 -8.00
C ALA A 58 -0.04 3.05 -6.80
N ILE A 59 -0.30 4.08 -5.99
CA ILE A 59 0.45 4.37 -4.76
C ILE A 59 0.36 3.18 -3.80
N TRP A 60 -0.84 2.64 -3.60
CA TRP A 60 -1.07 1.49 -2.74
C TRP A 60 -0.26 0.27 -3.18
N THR A 61 -0.29 -0.02 -4.49
CA THR A 61 0.45 -1.13 -5.07
C THR A 61 1.96 -0.97 -4.86
N ALA A 62 2.49 0.23 -5.05
CA ALA A 62 3.89 0.54 -4.78
C ALA A 62 4.23 0.42 -3.29
N ALA A 63 3.35 0.89 -2.40
CA ALA A 63 3.57 0.90 -0.96
C ALA A 63 3.69 -0.52 -0.38
N TYR A 64 2.74 -1.42 -0.67
CA TYR A 64 2.81 -2.77 -0.09
C TYR A 64 3.92 -3.62 -0.73
N LYS A 65 4.17 -3.48 -2.03
CA LYS A 65 5.27 -4.17 -2.70
C LYS A 65 6.64 -3.64 -2.28
N GLY A 66 6.74 -2.35 -1.96
CA GLY A 66 7.96 -1.72 -1.44
C GLY A 66 8.18 -1.89 0.05
N SER A 67 7.24 -2.49 0.79
CA SER A 67 7.39 -2.74 2.22
C SER A 67 8.55 -3.71 2.50
N SER A 68 9.23 -3.52 3.62
CA SER A 68 10.35 -4.38 4.00
C SER A 68 9.93 -5.59 4.83
N ARG A 69 8.94 -5.41 5.68
CA ARG A 69 8.54 -6.43 6.67
C ARG A 69 7.04 -6.54 6.81
N GLY A 70 6.58 -7.71 7.22
CA GLY A 70 5.19 -8.00 7.52
C GLY A 70 4.96 -8.47 8.95
N HIS A 71 3.74 -8.27 9.45
CA HIS A 71 3.22 -8.83 10.69
C HIS A 71 1.85 -9.44 10.43
N GLY A 72 1.43 -10.34 11.31
CA GLY A 72 0.16 -11.05 11.15
C GLY A 72 0.29 -12.33 10.32
N THR A 73 -0.83 -12.97 10.04
CA THR A 73 -0.91 -14.21 9.26
C THR A 73 -1.67 -13.93 7.97
N ALA A 74 -1.04 -14.21 6.84
CA ALA A 74 -1.66 -14.02 5.53
C ALA A 74 -2.98 -14.81 5.45
N GLY A 75 -4.02 -14.18 4.96
CA GLY A 75 -5.38 -14.74 4.89
C GLY A 75 -6.22 -14.55 6.16
N THR A 76 -5.67 -13.93 7.21
CA THR A 76 -6.43 -13.60 8.43
C THR A 76 -6.67 -12.09 8.47
N THR A 77 -7.92 -11.69 8.64
CA THR A 77 -8.28 -10.27 8.78
C THR A 77 -7.80 -9.74 10.13
N PRO A 78 -7.06 -8.63 10.16
CA PRO A 78 -6.59 -8.05 11.41
C PRO A 78 -7.72 -7.49 12.27
N PHE A 79 -7.43 -7.25 13.54
CA PHE A 79 -8.33 -6.66 14.53
C PHE A 79 -9.62 -7.44 14.80
N ALA A 80 -9.63 -8.76 14.54
CA ALA A 80 -10.82 -9.58 14.76
C ALA A 80 -11.21 -9.68 16.26
N SER A 81 -10.24 -9.63 17.18
CA SER A 81 -10.47 -9.79 18.62
C SER A 81 -9.69 -8.81 19.50
N SER A 82 -8.65 -8.19 18.99
CA SER A 82 -7.78 -7.26 19.74
C SER A 82 -7.10 -6.29 18.78
N PHE A 83 -6.48 -5.26 19.34
CA PHE A 83 -5.62 -4.34 18.60
C PHE A 83 -4.11 -4.65 18.79
N ALA A 84 -3.78 -5.89 19.16
CA ALA A 84 -2.40 -6.29 19.44
C ALA A 84 -1.45 -6.14 18.24
N GLU A 85 -1.98 -6.05 17.03
CA GLU A 85 -1.21 -5.81 15.81
C GLU A 85 -0.57 -4.41 15.78
N LEU A 86 -1.23 -3.38 16.35
CA LEU A 86 -0.72 -2.00 16.34
C LEU A 86 0.62 -1.85 17.09
N PRO A 87 0.78 -2.36 18.32
CA PRO A 87 2.07 -2.35 18.98
C PRO A 87 3.17 -3.08 18.20
N GLN A 88 2.83 -4.16 17.50
CA GLN A 88 3.80 -4.91 16.71
C GLN A 88 4.23 -4.12 15.45
N LEU A 89 3.31 -3.44 14.78
CA LEU A 89 3.64 -2.53 13.69
C LEU A 89 4.57 -1.41 14.18
N ARG A 90 4.24 -0.79 15.31
CA ARG A 90 5.08 0.23 15.94
C ARG A 90 6.47 -0.30 16.25
N LYS A 91 6.56 -1.50 16.85
CA LYS A 91 7.85 -2.16 17.15
C LYS A 91 8.67 -2.34 15.88
N ILE A 92 8.09 -2.87 14.80
CA ILE A 92 8.80 -3.10 13.53
C ILE A 92 9.33 -1.78 12.96
N LEU A 93 8.53 -0.72 12.97
CA LEU A 93 8.95 0.59 12.49
C LEU A 93 10.10 1.16 13.33
N GLN A 94 10.03 1.04 14.66
CA GLN A 94 11.10 1.47 15.56
C GLN A 94 12.39 0.65 15.36
N ASP A 95 12.26 -0.67 15.21
CA ASP A 95 13.40 -1.56 14.93
C ASP A 95 14.08 -1.24 13.60
N ASN A 96 13.34 -0.64 12.67
CA ASN A 96 13.86 -0.17 11.37
C ASN A 96 14.35 1.31 11.40
N GLY A 97 14.33 1.96 12.58
CA GLY A 97 14.82 3.33 12.74
C GLY A 97 13.84 4.42 12.28
N CYS A 98 12.54 4.11 12.16
CA CYS A 98 11.53 5.09 11.81
C CYS A 98 11.36 6.15 12.91
N PRO A 99 11.39 7.46 12.61
CA PRO A 99 11.07 8.50 13.56
C PRO A 99 9.58 8.50 13.91
N PHE A 100 9.28 8.74 15.20
CA PHE A 100 7.89 8.88 15.69
C PHE A 100 7.62 10.34 16.05
N ASP A 101 7.46 11.16 15.04
CA ASP A 101 7.20 12.61 15.12
C ASP A 101 5.71 12.96 14.90
N GLY A 102 4.82 11.97 14.99
CA GLY A 102 3.39 12.12 14.75
C GLY A 102 2.99 12.01 13.27
N GLN A 103 3.92 11.65 12.37
CA GLN A 103 3.64 11.50 10.94
C GLN A 103 3.62 10.04 10.46
N VAL A 104 3.45 9.11 11.40
CA VAL A 104 3.30 7.69 11.07
C VAL A 104 1.83 7.37 10.89
N SER A 105 1.49 6.85 9.73
CA SER A 105 0.11 6.46 9.37
C SER A 105 0.01 4.95 9.17
N VAL A 106 -1.15 4.41 9.53
CA VAL A 106 -1.58 3.05 9.17
C VAL A 106 -2.80 3.17 8.28
N VAL A 107 -2.68 2.73 7.05
CA VAL A 107 -3.81 2.68 6.11
C VAL A 107 -4.29 1.23 6.02
N MET A 108 -5.57 1.05 6.27
CA MET A 108 -6.19 -0.27 6.34
C MET A 108 -7.38 -0.40 5.41
N ASP A 109 -7.70 -1.63 5.07
CA ASP A 109 -8.90 -1.95 4.30
C ASP A 109 -10.18 -1.74 5.14
N THR A 110 -11.30 -1.66 4.47
CA THR A 110 -12.61 -1.42 5.10
C THR A 110 -13.01 -2.53 6.06
N THR A 111 -12.58 -3.77 5.82
CA THR A 111 -12.91 -4.91 6.70
C THR A 111 -12.11 -4.85 7.99
N ALA A 112 -10.80 -4.57 7.91
CA ALA A 112 -9.96 -4.38 9.09
C ALA A 112 -10.43 -3.17 9.92
N SER A 113 -10.81 -2.09 9.25
CA SER A 113 -11.37 -0.89 9.88
C SER A 113 -12.71 -1.18 10.57
N ALA A 114 -13.60 -1.95 9.94
CA ALA A 114 -14.86 -2.36 10.55
C ALA A 114 -14.60 -3.22 11.82
N ASN A 115 -13.69 -4.19 11.74
CA ASN A 115 -13.32 -5.01 12.90
C ASN A 115 -12.77 -4.14 14.04
N LEU A 116 -11.86 -3.21 13.74
CA LEU A 116 -11.30 -2.33 14.73
C LEU A 116 -12.37 -1.53 15.48
N ARG A 117 -13.37 -1.00 14.76
CA ARG A 117 -14.49 -0.25 15.35
C ARG A 117 -15.41 -1.11 16.23
N THR A 118 -15.41 -2.44 16.08
CA THR A 118 -16.22 -3.36 16.90
C THR A 118 -15.55 -3.77 18.20
N LEU A 119 -14.28 -3.44 18.41
CA LEU A 119 -13.56 -3.81 19.61
C LEU A 119 -14.15 -3.11 20.84
N ALA A 120 -14.51 -3.89 21.86
CA ALA A 120 -15.18 -3.41 23.07
C ALA A 120 -14.38 -2.32 23.80
N GLN A 121 -13.04 -2.39 23.78
CA GLN A 121 -12.16 -1.40 24.39
C GLN A 121 -12.28 -0.02 23.75
N LEU A 122 -12.60 0.05 22.45
CA LEU A 122 -12.74 1.31 21.72
C LEU A 122 -14.19 1.84 21.76
N GLN A 123 -15.16 0.99 22.05
CA GLN A 123 -16.57 1.37 22.16
C GLN A 123 -16.93 1.93 23.53
N LYS A 124 -16.20 1.56 24.57
CA LYS A 124 -16.44 2.05 25.93
C LYS A 124 -15.73 3.39 26.15
N ALA A 125 -16.48 4.44 26.42
CA ALA A 125 -15.95 5.80 26.61
C ALA A 125 -14.92 5.89 27.75
N ASN A 126 -15.05 5.08 28.79
CA ASN A 126 -14.13 5.04 29.93
C ASN A 126 -12.79 4.35 29.58
N GLU A 127 -12.75 3.47 28.60
CA GLU A 127 -11.54 2.80 28.14
C GLU A 127 -10.91 3.53 26.94
N ALA A 128 -11.74 4.04 26.02
CA ALA A 128 -11.30 4.75 24.81
C ALA A 128 -10.90 6.21 25.06
N GLY A 129 -11.27 6.80 26.20
CA GLY A 129 -10.99 8.20 26.52
C GLY A 129 -11.92 9.21 25.82
N GLY A 130 -12.90 8.77 25.04
CA GLY A 130 -13.84 9.63 24.33
C GLY A 130 -15.01 8.87 23.72
N THR A 131 -16.02 9.59 23.23
CA THR A 131 -17.23 9.02 22.61
C THR A 131 -17.30 9.25 21.10
N GLU A 132 -16.29 9.84 20.49
CA GLU A 132 -16.31 10.29 19.10
C GLU A 132 -16.36 9.12 18.11
N LEU A 133 -15.64 8.04 18.39
CA LEU A 133 -15.70 6.83 17.57
C LEU A 133 -17.11 6.26 17.49
N LEU A 134 -17.80 6.19 18.64
CA LEU A 134 -19.15 5.63 18.73
C LEU A 134 -20.20 6.52 18.07
N ARG A 135 -20.04 7.84 18.16
CA ARG A 135 -21.02 8.83 17.68
C ARG A 135 -20.82 9.23 16.22
N GLN A 136 -19.58 9.34 15.79
CA GLN A 136 -19.20 9.88 14.47
C GLN A 136 -18.51 8.87 13.57
N GLY A 137 -18.10 7.70 14.11
CA GLY A 137 -17.36 6.69 13.38
C GLY A 137 -15.95 7.12 13.00
N THR A 138 -15.46 8.25 13.55
CA THR A 138 -14.10 8.75 13.28
C THR A 138 -13.06 7.79 13.84
N MET A 139 -12.02 7.54 13.04
CA MET A 139 -10.90 6.72 13.51
C MET A 139 -10.06 7.51 14.51
N LEU A 140 -9.75 6.89 15.63
CA LEU A 140 -8.89 7.46 16.67
C LEU A 140 -7.43 7.21 16.33
N ASP A 141 -6.56 8.17 16.71
CA ASP A 141 -5.12 7.92 16.70
C ASP A 141 -4.77 7.03 17.88
N LEU A 142 -4.25 5.84 17.59
CA LEU A 142 -3.90 4.86 18.61
C LEU A 142 -2.40 4.62 18.65
N MET A 143 -1.82 4.65 19.85
CA MET A 143 -0.40 4.34 20.09
C MET A 143 0.58 5.20 19.27
N GLY A 144 0.19 6.44 18.92
CA GLY A 144 0.99 7.35 18.11
C GLY A 144 0.99 6.99 16.60
N LEU A 145 0.01 6.22 16.17
CA LEU A 145 -0.24 5.87 14.78
C LEU A 145 -1.54 6.54 14.32
N MET A 146 -1.49 7.30 13.23
CA MET A 146 -2.67 7.84 12.58
C MET A 146 -3.38 6.75 11.79
N LEU A 147 -4.59 6.39 12.18
CA LEU A 147 -5.36 5.35 11.51
C LEU A 147 -6.19 5.94 10.38
N LYS A 148 -6.08 5.35 9.20
CA LYS A 148 -6.81 5.75 7.99
C LYS A 148 -7.39 4.53 7.31
N GLU A 149 -8.44 4.74 6.53
CA GLU A 149 -9.15 3.70 5.78
C GLU A 149 -9.15 4.03 4.30
N SER A 150 -8.98 3.00 3.46
CA SER A 150 -9.14 3.13 2.02
C SER A 150 -9.92 1.95 1.45
N ALA A 151 -10.88 2.25 0.58
CA ALA A 151 -11.66 1.27 -0.15
C ALA A 151 -10.92 0.76 -1.42
N GLN A 152 -9.79 1.39 -1.80
CA GLN A 152 -9.01 0.98 -2.97
C GLN A 152 -8.01 -0.15 -2.67
N ILE A 153 -7.97 -0.62 -1.44
CA ILE A 153 -7.12 -1.72 -1.03
C ILE A 153 -7.65 -3.03 -1.59
N THR A 154 -6.85 -3.67 -2.43
CA THR A 154 -7.20 -4.95 -3.08
C THR A 154 -6.40 -6.10 -2.48
N THR A 155 -6.96 -7.30 -2.56
CA THR A 155 -6.27 -8.51 -2.11
C THR A 155 -5.11 -8.86 -3.04
N HIS A 156 -3.94 -9.08 -2.46
CA HIS A 156 -2.79 -9.62 -3.17
C HIS A 156 -2.95 -11.13 -3.34
N THR A 157 -2.79 -11.59 -4.58
CA THR A 157 -2.76 -13.02 -4.91
C THR A 157 -1.30 -13.46 -4.93
N LYS A 158 -0.98 -14.43 -4.07
CA LYS A 158 0.37 -14.97 -3.96
C LYS A 158 0.84 -15.70 -5.21
N GLY A 159 2.14 -15.81 -5.38
CA GLY A 159 2.75 -16.69 -6.35
C GLY A 159 2.46 -18.18 -6.07
N THR A 160 2.66 -19.00 -7.07
CA THR A 160 2.45 -20.46 -7.02
C THR A 160 3.66 -21.22 -6.48
N GLY A 161 4.70 -20.50 -6.06
CA GLY A 161 5.99 -21.08 -5.67
C GLY A 161 5.90 -22.00 -4.46
N THR A 162 6.66 -23.07 -4.52
CA THR A 162 6.77 -24.09 -3.47
C THR A 162 8.19 -24.62 -3.38
N SER A 163 8.57 -25.05 -2.16
CA SER A 163 9.84 -25.77 -1.89
C SER A 163 11.10 -25.00 -2.28
N TYR A 164 11.08 -23.67 -2.26
CA TYR A 164 12.29 -22.87 -2.42
C TYR A 164 13.19 -22.98 -1.20
N GLN A 165 14.49 -23.00 -1.42
CA GLN A 165 15.52 -22.98 -0.40
C GLN A 165 16.54 -21.88 -0.71
N LEU A 166 17.22 -21.38 0.31
CA LEU A 166 18.36 -20.48 0.11
C LEU A 166 19.48 -21.23 -0.59
N SER A 167 20.08 -20.63 -1.61
CA SER A 167 21.21 -21.22 -2.34
C SER A 167 22.57 -20.95 -1.69
N ALA A 168 22.58 -20.14 -0.65
CA ALA A 168 23.74 -19.80 0.18
C ALA A 168 23.28 -19.19 1.50
N ALA A 169 24.14 -19.23 2.53
CA ALA A 169 23.88 -18.59 3.80
C ALA A 169 23.66 -17.08 3.63
N GLY A 170 22.61 -16.54 4.27
CA GLY A 170 22.28 -15.12 4.30
C GLY A 170 22.84 -14.42 5.53
N SER A 171 23.36 -13.23 5.35
CA SER A 171 23.84 -12.37 6.43
C SER A 171 22.80 -11.32 6.84
N VAL A 172 22.87 -10.86 8.09
CA VAL A 172 22.04 -9.75 8.54
C VAL A 172 22.30 -8.53 7.67
N GLY A 173 21.24 -7.93 7.14
CA GLY A 173 21.31 -6.78 6.24
C GLY A 173 21.25 -7.12 4.76
N ASP A 174 21.35 -8.39 4.38
CA ASP A 174 21.21 -8.79 2.98
C ASP A 174 19.81 -8.47 2.46
N THR A 175 19.75 -7.78 1.34
CA THR A 175 18.50 -7.44 0.64
C THR A 175 18.27 -8.27 -0.60
N THR A 176 19.29 -8.94 -1.10
CA THR A 176 19.20 -9.84 -2.25
C THR A 176 19.18 -11.27 -1.77
N ILE A 177 18.16 -12.00 -2.14
CA ILE A 177 17.94 -13.39 -1.74
C ILE A 177 18.11 -14.27 -2.98
N ASN A 178 19.05 -15.20 -2.86
CA ASN A 178 19.30 -16.20 -3.90
C ASN A 178 18.65 -17.51 -3.48
N VAL A 179 17.93 -18.12 -4.39
CA VAL A 179 17.23 -19.38 -4.17
C VAL A 179 17.60 -20.39 -5.24
N ASP A 180 17.69 -21.63 -4.81
CA ASP A 180 17.74 -22.80 -5.65
C ASP A 180 16.54 -23.69 -5.36
N THR A 181 16.47 -24.85 -5.97
CA THR A 181 15.36 -25.80 -5.82
C THR A 181 13.98 -25.14 -6.01
N GLY A 182 12.93 -25.88 -5.70
CA GLY A 182 11.57 -25.37 -5.80
C GLY A 182 11.06 -25.20 -7.24
N SER A 183 9.81 -24.79 -7.34
CA SER A 183 9.12 -24.57 -8.62
C SER A 183 7.97 -23.57 -8.43
N GLY A 184 7.46 -23.04 -9.56
CA GLY A 184 6.39 -22.08 -9.57
C GLY A 184 6.89 -20.64 -9.61
N THR A 185 6.08 -19.70 -9.13
CA THR A 185 6.37 -18.25 -9.17
C THR A 185 6.40 -17.67 -7.76
N LEU A 186 7.28 -16.70 -7.53
CA LEU A 186 7.23 -15.78 -6.40
C LEU A 186 7.04 -14.38 -6.99
N LEU A 187 6.04 -13.67 -6.51
CA LEU A 187 5.63 -12.38 -7.04
C LEU A 187 6.06 -11.23 -6.11
N ALA A 188 6.25 -10.06 -6.70
CA ALA A 188 6.45 -8.85 -5.90
C ALA A 188 5.21 -8.58 -5.03
N GLY A 189 5.43 -8.45 -3.71
CA GLY A 189 4.37 -8.34 -2.72
C GLY A 189 4.11 -9.64 -1.93
N ASP A 190 4.68 -10.79 -2.33
CA ASP A 190 4.55 -12.02 -1.56
C ASP A 190 5.21 -11.88 -0.18
N ILE A 191 4.53 -12.38 0.84
CA ILE A 191 5.08 -12.47 2.19
C ILE A 191 5.86 -13.77 2.29
N ILE A 192 7.12 -13.67 2.65
CA ILE A 192 8.01 -14.81 2.84
C ILE A 192 8.47 -14.95 4.28
N THR A 193 8.72 -16.18 4.68
CA THR A 193 9.41 -16.55 5.92
C THR A 193 10.52 -17.53 5.61
N VAL A 194 11.65 -17.37 6.29
CA VAL A 194 12.77 -18.30 6.20
C VAL A 194 12.72 -19.24 7.41
N ALA A 195 13.01 -20.53 7.22
CA ALA A 195 13.02 -21.50 8.29
C ALA A 195 14.02 -21.09 9.40
N GLY A 196 13.70 -21.47 10.65
CA GLY A 196 14.55 -21.09 11.78
C GLY A 196 14.23 -19.72 12.39
N THR A 197 13.56 -18.81 11.67
CA THR A 197 13.20 -17.50 12.17
C THR A 197 11.68 -17.22 12.08
N SER A 198 11.20 -16.27 12.89
CA SER A 198 9.81 -15.82 12.86
C SER A 198 9.61 -14.52 12.06
N HIS A 199 10.68 -14.04 11.44
CA HIS A 199 10.63 -12.81 10.68
C HIS A 199 9.88 -13.02 9.36
N LYS A 200 9.02 -12.04 9.03
CA LYS A 200 8.28 -12.02 7.77
C LYS A 200 8.80 -10.86 6.93
N TYR A 201 9.18 -11.18 5.71
CA TYR A 201 9.67 -10.20 4.74
C TYR A 201 8.72 -10.09 3.57
N VAL A 202 8.76 -8.97 2.88
CA VAL A 202 8.02 -8.75 1.64
C VAL A 202 8.98 -8.87 0.48
N ALA A 203 8.65 -9.69 -0.51
CA ALA A 203 9.39 -9.74 -1.76
C ALA A 203 9.11 -8.47 -2.57
N ASN A 204 10.12 -7.64 -2.79
CA ASN A 204 9.96 -6.39 -3.53
C ASN A 204 10.00 -6.61 -5.05
N THR A 205 10.66 -7.67 -5.50
CA THR A 205 10.72 -8.07 -6.90
C THR A 205 10.19 -9.50 -7.07
N ALA A 206 9.68 -9.80 -8.26
CA ALA A 206 9.37 -11.17 -8.60
C ALA A 206 10.66 -11.99 -8.76
N LEU A 207 10.58 -13.28 -8.48
CA LEU A 207 11.69 -14.22 -8.68
C LEU A 207 12.06 -14.29 -10.17
N SER A 208 13.30 -14.03 -10.46
CA SER A 208 13.87 -14.13 -11.82
C SER A 208 15.29 -14.66 -11.75
N GLY A 209 15.58 -15.72 -12.50
CA GLY A 209 16.92 -16.32 -12.52
C GLY A 209 17.41 -16.83 -11.16
N GLY A 210 16.50 -17.26 -10.27
CA GLY A 210 16.85 -17.70 -8.92
C GLY A 210 17.10 -16.57 -7.92
N VAL A 211 16.76 -15.33 -8.26
CA VAL A 211 17.03 -14.17 -7.39
C VAL A 211 15.77 -13.31 -7.23
N PHE A 212 15.53 -12.83 -6.01
CA PHE A 212 14.57 -11.77 -5.72
C PHE A 212 15.12 -10.85 -4.63
N THR A 213 14.49 -9.70 -4.42
CA THR A 213 14.92 -8.72 -3.42
C THR A 213 13.89 -8.52 -2.34
N ILE A 214 14.34 -8.18 -1.15
CA ILE A 214 13.52 -7.71 -0.02
C ILE A 214 13.92 -6.27 0.33
N GLY A 215 13.01 -5.53 0.97
CA GLY A 215 13.26 -4.13 1.33
C GLY A 215 14.34 -3.97 2.42
N SER A 216 15.08 -2.86 2.37
CA SER A 216 15.95 -2.44 3.47
C SER A 216 15.15 -2.37 4.78
N PRO A 217 15.73 -2.76 5.92
CA PRO A 217 17.11 -3.08 6.18
C PRO A 217 17.56 -4.52 5.88
N GLY A 218 16.78 -5.30 5.13
CA GLY A 218 17.15 -6.66 4.75
C GLY A 218 16.90 -7.70 5.83
N LEU A 219 17.63 -8.81 5.76
CA LEU A 219 17.53 -9.90 6.73
C LEU A 219 17.86 -9.43 8.15
N ARG A 220 17.08 -9.87 9.12
CA ARG A 220 17.24 -9.50 10.54
C ARG A 220 17.97 -10.56 11.35
N ALA A 221 18.16 -11.72 10.79
CA ALA A 221 18.93 -12.80 11.35
C ALA A 221 19.83 -13.39 10.26
N ALA A 222 20.90 -14.05 10.66
CA ALA A 222 21.66 -14.88 9.76
C ALA A 222 20.87 -16.14 9.48
N GLU A 223 20.81 -16.52 8.22
CA GLU A 223 20.10 -17.71 7.74
C GLU A 223 21.12 -18.70 7.18
N ALA A 224 20.82 -19.97 7.33
CA ALA A 224 21.72 -21.02 6.83
C ALA A 224 21.47 -21.34 5.35
N ASP A 225 22.49 -21.89 4.72
CA ASP A 225 22.35 -22.49 3.40
C ASP A 225 21.30 -23.61 3.44
N ASN A 226 20.48 -23.71 2.40
CA ASN A 226 19.35 -24.63 2.27
C ASN A 226 18.19 -24.41 3.26
N ASP A 227 18.13 -23.29 3.97
CA ASP A 227 16.94 -22.94 4.75
C ASP A 227 15.72 -22.77 3.84
N ALA A 228 14.61 -23.40 4.23
CA ALA A 228 13.39 -23.41 3.42
C ALA A 228 12.70 -22.04 3.45
N ILE A 229 12.29 -21.58 2.28
CA ILE A 229 11.49 -20.35 2.12
C ILE A 229 10.02 -20.73 1.95
N THR A 230 9.18 -20.22 2.84
CA THR A 230 7.73 -20.40 2.77
C THR A 230 7.06 -19.12 2.30
N ILE A 231 6.19 -19.23 1.27
CA ILE A 231 5.36 -18.15 0.77
C ILE A 231 4.02 -18.18 1.52
N GLY A 232 3.62 -17.03 2.07
CA GLY A 232 2.34 -16.85 2.75
C GLY A 232 1.14 -17.03 1.82
N ASN A 233 -0.05 -17.09 2.39
CA ASN A 233 -1.31 -17.16 1.61
C ASN A 233 -1.66 -15.81 0.98
N ASN A 234 -2.73 -15.79 0.16
CA ASN A 234 -3.34 -14.54 -0.30
C ASN A 234 -3.70 -13.66 0.90
N TYR A 235 -3.55 -12.38 0.79
CA TYR A 235 -3.84 -11.45 1.89
C TYR A 235 -4.25 -10.08 1.36
N THR A 236 -4.97 -9.34 2.19
CA THR A 236 -5.27 -7.93 1.94
C THR A 236 -4.25 -7.10 2.71
N PRO A 237 -3.32 -6.41 2.02
CA PRO A 237 -2.26 -5.67 2.68
C PRO A 237 -2.80 -4.44 3.41
N ASN A 238 -2.44 -4.28 4.67
CA ASN A 238 -2.59 -3.04 5.44
C ASN A 238 -1.20 -2.51 5.70
N VAL A 239 -0.94 -1.23 5.41
CA VAL A 239 0.43 -0.70 5.42
C VAL A 239 0.58 0.37 6.49
N ALA A 240 1.65 0.23 7.29
CA ALA A 240 2.12 1.24 8.22
C ALA A 240 3.39 1.90 7.68
N PHE A 241 3.40 3.22 7.60
CA PHE A 241 4.52 3.96 7.04
C PHE A 241 4.64 5.37 7.64
N HIS A 242 5.84 5.90 7.60
CA HIS A 242 6.08 7.31 7.86
C HIS A 242 5.85 8.12 6.57
N ARG A 243 5.33 9.34 6.69
CA ARG A 243 5.00 10.20 5.54
C ARG A 243 6.12 10.33 4.50
N SER A 244 7.38 10.35 4.92
CA SER A 244 8.54 10.46 4.01
C SER A 244 8.87 9.17 3.25
N ALA A 245 8.20 8.06 3.53
CA ALA A 245 8.49 6.78 2.86
C ALA A 245 7.86 6.67 1.47
N ILE A 246 6.89 7.53 1.16
CA ILE A 246 6.17 7.50 -0.12
C ILE A 246 6.27 8.87 -0.75
N GLU A 247 6.80 8.91 -1.97
CA GLU A 247 6.88 10.10 -2.80
C GLU A 247 6.02 9.92 -4.05
N LEU A 248 5.24 10.94 -4.39
CA LEU A 248 4.39 10.96 -5.57
C LEU A 248 4.80 12.09 -6.50
N GLY A 249 5.23 11.74 -7.71
CA GLY A 249 5.50 12.69 -8.79
C GLY A 249 4.32 12.74 -9.76
N ILE A 250 3.68 13.90 -9.89
CA ILE A 250 2.61 14.13 -10.86
C ILE A 250 3.03 15.26 -11.79
N ARG A 251 2.77 15.10 -13.07
CA ARG A 251 2.97 16.12 -14.09
C ARG A 251 1.70 16.29 -14.92
N ALA A 252 1.26 17.52 -15.12
CA ALA A 252 0.22 17.81 -16.09
C ALA A 252 0.67 17.39 -17.51
N PRO A 253 -0.20 16.75 -18.31
CA PRO A 253 0.12 16.44 -19.69
C PRO A 253 0.41 17.71 -20.50
N ALA A 254 1.28 17.59 -21.50
CA ALA A 254 1.54 18.71 -22.41
C ALA A 254 0.29 19.04 -23.22
N MET A 255 -0.01 20.32 -23.34
CA MET A 255 -1.11 20.78 -24.20
C MET A 255 -0.78 20.49 -25.67
N PRO A 256 -1.73 19.94 -26.44
CA PRO A 256 -1.53 19.76 -27.87
C PRO A 256 -1.36 21.12 -28.57
N PRO A 257 -0.47 21.21 -29.56
CA PRO A 257 -0.33 22.41 -30.35
C PRO A 257 -1.56 22.57 -31.27
N GLY A 258 -2.44 23.52 -30.94
CA GLY A 258 -3.67 23.82 -31.68
C GLY A 258 -4.87 22.97 -31.22
N GLY A 259 -6.06 23.52 -31.38
CA GLY A 259 -7.34 22.94 -30.97
C GLY A 259 -7.87 23.53 -29.66
N ASP A 260 -9.06 23.07 -29.27
CA ASP A 260 -9.72 23.48 -28.03
C ASP A 260 -9.14 22.70 -26.84
N ALA A 261 -8.02 23.17 -26.32
CA ALA A 261 -7.39 22.59 -25.14
C ALA A 261 -7.43 23.62 -24.00
N ALA A 262 -7.83 23.17 -22.82
CA ALA A 262 -7.81 23.92 -21.59
C ALA A 262 -7.10 23.17 -20.50
N VAL A 263 -6.39 23.89 -19.64
CA VAL A 263 -5.82 23.35 -18.40
C VAL A 263 -6.49 24.02 -17.23
N ASP A 264 -7.05 23.23 -16.34
CA ASP A 264 -7.61 23.71 -15.08
C ASP A 264 -7.18 22.78 -13.94
N MET A 265 -7.16 23.31 -12.72
CA MET A 265 -6.85 22.55 -11.52
C MET A 265 -8.11 22.41 -10.68
N MET A 266 -8.47 21.19 -10.35
CA MET A 266 -9.57 20.89 -9.45
C MET A 266 -9.07 20.17 -8.20
N THR A 267 -9.53 20.63 -7.04
CA THR A 267 -9.33 19.92 -5.77
C THR A 267 -10.49 18.93 -5.61
N VAL A 268 -10.14 17.68 -5.39
CA VAL A 268 -11.10 16.56 -5.22
C VAL A 268 -11.14 16.13 -3.76
#